data_2e9def92b49962c4e01b1a66efa1c110
#
_entry.id   2e9def92b49962c4e01b1a66efa1c110
#
_cell.length_a   1.000
_cell.length_b   1.000
_cell.length_c   1.000
_cell.angle_alpha   90.00
_cell.angle_beta   90.00
_cell.angle_gamma   90.00
#
_symmetry.space_group_name_H-M   'P 1'
#
loop_
_entity.id
_entity.type
_entity.pdbx_description
1 polymer ?
#
loop_
_entity_poly.entity_id
_entity_poly.type
_entity_poly.pdbx_seq_one_letter_code
_entity_poly.pdbx_strand_id
1 'polypeptide(L)'
;GWIFLLPMLVRVSVVDCIFLDPARRNEHGGKTVAISDCEPDVAELEELLLNKAGQVMVKLSPMLDLSLALKELQHVQEVHIISANNECKELLLILGQASVEEISIHCVNLPTKGIQEEQHFVFTREQEQCSECNYTNVLENYLYEPNASLLKAGAFRSIASAFPVKKLHPNSHLYTSDVLVESFPGRAFHIIS
;
A
#
# COMPACT_ATOMS: atom_id res chain seq x y z
N GLY A 1 -25.90 -6.92 -10.20
CA GLY A 1 -24.95 -7.66 -10.89
C GLY A 1 -24.48 -8.98 -10.30
N TRP A 2 -24.44 -9.19 -8.95
CA TRP A 2 -23.76 -10.32 -8.26
C TRP A 2 -24.47 -11.65 -8.34
N ILE A 3 -25.80 -11.66 -8.48
CA ILE A 3 -26.61 -12.88 -8.68
C ILE A 3 -26.10 -13.70 -9.89
N PHE A 4 -25.39 -13.07 -10.83
CA PHE A 4 -24.83 -13.73 -12.00
C PHE A 4 -23.35 -14.19 -11.82
N LEU A 5 -22.57 -13.60 -10.93
CA LEU A 5 -21.14 -13.92 -10.77
C LEU A 5 -20.92 -15.23 -10.01
N LEU A 6 -21.65 -15.46 -8.94
CA LEU A 6 -21.55 -16.68 -8.15
C LEU A 6 -21.81 -17.96 -8.98
N PRO A 7 -22.88 -18.04 -9.78
CA PRO A 7 -23.11 -19.18 -10.69
C PRO A 7 -22.06 -19.28 -11.81
N MET A 8 -21.46 -18.19 -12.24
CA MET A 8 -20.35 -18.21 -13.21
C MET A 8 -19.08 -18.77 -12.57
N LEU A 9 -18.69 -18.29 -11.40
CA LEU A 9 -17.50 -18.78 -10.68
C LEU A 9 -17.57 -20.28 -10.38
N VAL A 10 -18.75 -20.81 -10.06
CA VAL A 10 -18.95 -22.26 -9.85
C VAL A 10 -18.69 -23.06 -11.13
N ARG A 11 -18.96 -22.50 -12.30
CA ARG A 11 -18.84 -23.17 -13.61
C ARG A 11 -17.47 -22.99 -14.29
N VAL A 12 -16.67 -22.01 -13.83
CA VAL A 12 -15.35 -21.77 -14.42
C VAL A 12 -14.38 -22.86 -13.97
N SER A 13 -13.59 -23.37 -14.91
CA SER A 13 -12.40 -24.20 -14.61
C SER A 13 -11.37 -23.36 -13.84
N VAL A 14 -10.45 -24.03 -13.15
CA VAL A 14 -9.34 -23.34 -12.48
C VAL A 14 -8.57 -22.48 -13.48
N VAL A 15 -8.30 -21.24 -13.08
CA VAL A 15 -7.57 -20.23 -13.86
C VAL A 15 -6.30 -19.81 -13.13
N ASP A 16 -5.37 -19.18 -13.83
CA ASP A 16 -4.12 -18.72 -13.19
C ASP A 16 -4.36 -17.57 -12.24
N CYS A 17 -5.19 -16.60 -12.63
CA CYS A 17 -5.47 -15.40 -11.85
C CYS A 17 -6.92 -14.95 -12.00
N ILE A 18 -7.50 -14.46 -10.89
CA ILE A 18 -8.77 -13.71 -10.89
C ILE A 18 -8.47 -12.29 -10.48
N PHE A 19 -8.92 -11.31 -11.29
CA PHE A 19 -8.88 -9.89 -10.94
C PHE A 19 -10.28 -9.41 -10.52
N LEU A 20 -10.34 -8.71 -9.37
CA LEU A 20 -11.56 -8.12 -8.84
C LEU A 20 -11.37 -6.62 -8.60
N ASP A 21 -12.39 -5.85 -8.98
CA ASP A 21 -12.52 -4.42 -8.67
C ASP A 21 -13.89 -4.21 -7.98
N PRO A 22 -13.99 -4.52 -6.66
CA PRO A 22 -15.26 -4.45 -5.97
C PRO A 22 -15.71 -3.01 -5.81
N ALA A 23 -16.99 -2.76 -6.11
CA ALA A 23 -17.61 -1.45 -6.00
C ALA A 23 -18.03 -1.19 -4.54
N ARG A 24 -18.02 0.07 -4.14
CA ARG A 24 -18.52 0.47 -2.81
C ARG A 24 -20.04 0.35 -2.75
N ARG A 25 -20.58 -0.17 -1.64
CA ARG A 25 -22.01 -0.07 -1.33
C ARG A 25 -22.30 1.32 -0.79
N ASN A 26 -22.98 2.16 -1.55
CA ASN A 26 -23.32 3.54 -1.17
C ASN A 26 -24.67 3.64 -0.43
N GLU A 27 -25.08 2.66 0.35
CA GLU A 27 -26.42 2.66 0.95
C GLU A 27 -26.63 3.72 2.03
N HIS A 28 -25.58 4.29 2.63
CA HIS A 28 -25.74 5.24 3.75
C HIS A 28 -24.80 6.46 3.73
N GLY A 29 -24.18 6.82 2.62
CA GLY A 29 -23.41 8.08 2.51
C GLY A 29 -22.17 8.19 3.43
N GLY A 30 -21.75 7.10 4.08
CA GLY A 30 -20.58 7.05 4.95
C GLY A 30 -19.27 6.91 4.18
N LYS A 31 -18.16 7.20 4.84
CA LYS A 31 -16.83 6.84 4.33
C LYS A 31 -16.67 5.33 4.42
N THR A 32 -16.58 4.65 3.27
CA THR A 32 -16.25 3.22 3.21
C THR A 32 -14.82 3.02 3.68
N VAL A 33 -14.65 2.20 4.71
CA VAL A 33 -13.36 1.96 5.36
C VAL A 33 -12.99 0.48 5.36
N ALA A 34 -13.97 -0.43 5.24
CA ALA A 34 -13.85 -1.88 5.32
C ALA A 34 -14.05 -2.57 3.97
N ILE A 35 -13.51 -3.78 3.81
CA ILE A 35 -13.75 -4.63 2.62
C ILE A 35 -15.19 -5.13 2.61
N SER A 36 -15.75 -5.44 3.76
CA SER A 36 -17.15 -5.85 3.95
C SER A 36 -18.16 -4.80 3.47
N ASP A 37 -17.75 -3.52 3.32
CA ASP A 37 -18.57 -2.45 2.74
C ASP A 37 -18.54 -2.45 1.20
N CYS A 38 -17.81 -3.35 0.58
CA CYS A 38 -17.68 -3.46 -0.87
C CYS A 38 -18.58 -4.55 -1.45
N GLU A 39 -18.86 -4.47 -2.73
CA GLU A 39 -19.59 -5.49 -3.48
C GLU A 39 -18.79 -5.89 -4.73
N PRO A 40 -18.32 -7.15 -4.80
CA PRO A 40 -18.51 -8.27 -3.89
C PRO A 40 -17.80 -8.05 -2.55
N ASP A 41 -18.35 -8.69 -1.51
CA ASP A 41 -17.63 -8.90 -0.28
C ASP A 41 -16.54 -9.95 -0.52
N VAL A 42 -15.30 -9.47 -0.65
CA VAL A 42 -14.16 -10.33 -0.97
C VAL A 42 -13.82 -11.25 0.20
N ALA A 43 -14.06 -10.81 1.44
CA ALA A 43 -13.78 -11.60 2.63
C ALA A 43 -14.70 -12.84 2.70
N GLU A 44 -15.97 -12.69 2.33
CA GLU A 44 -16.90 -13.84 2.23
C GLU A 44 -16.55 -14.80 1.07
N LEU A 45 -15.95 -14.28 0.01
CA LEU A 45 -15.66 -15.05 -1.20
C LEU A 45 -14.21 -15.58 -1.26
N GLU A 46 -13.34 -15.23 -0.32
CA GLU A 46 -11.90 -15.46 -0.35
C GLU A 46 -11.56 -16.94 -0.66
N GLU A 47 -12.12 -17.87 0.10
CA GLU A 47 -11.88 -19.30 -0.11
C GLU A 47 -12.39 -19.81 -1.46
N LEU A 48 -13.58 -19.36 -1.87
CA LEU A 48 -14.15 -19.75 -3.16
C LEU A 48 -13.27 -19.27 -4.33
N LEU A 49 -12.78 -18.04 -4.25
CA LEU A 49 -11.91 -17.47 -5.27
C LEU A 49 -10.58 -18.20 -5.35
N LEU A 50 -9.96 -18.48 -4.21
CA LEU A 50 -8.69 -19.23 -4.13
C LEU A 50 -8.82 -20.70 -4.57
N ASN A 51 -9.99 -21.30 -4.41
CA ASN A 51 -10.26 -22.64 -4.97
C ASN A 51 -10.41 -22.61 -6.50
N LYS A 52 -10.57 -21.45 -7.13
CA LYS A 52 -10.75 -21.28 -8.57
C LYS A 52 -9.56 -20.62 -9.27
N ALA A 53 -8.64 -20.04 -8.53
CA ALA A 53 -7.45 -19.40 -9.10
C ALA A 53 -6.21 -19.70 -8.27
N GLY A 54 -5.07 -19.79 -8.96
CA GLY A 54 -3.77 -19.84 -8.28
C GLY A 54 -3.45 -18.54 -7.52
N GLN A 55 -3.97 -17.43 -8.01
CA GLN A 55 -3.80 -16.09 -7.41
C GLN A 55 -5.07 -15.27 -7.59
N VAL A 56 -5.39 -14.42 -6.60
CA VAL A 56 -6.48 -13.46 -6.67
C VAL A 56 -5.92 -12.06 -6.44
N MET A 57 -6.16 -11.16 -7.39
CA MET A 57 -5.78 -9.76 -7.31
C MET A 57 -7.03 -8.92 -7.03
N VAL A 58 -7.03 -8.17 -5.94
CA VAL A 58 -8.14 -7.32 -5.51
C VAL A 58 -7.70 -5.86 -5.57
N LYS A 59 -8.33 -5.08 -6.46
CA LYS A 59 -8.11 -3.64 -6.54
C LYS A 59 -9.09 -2.91 -5.61
N LEU A 60 -8.56 -2.08 -4.73
CA LEU A 60 -9.34 -1.35 -3.74
C LEU A 60 -9.07 0.17 -3.84
N SER A 61 -10.04 0.93 -3.39
CA SER A 61 -9.90 2.39 -3.29
C SER A 61 -8.82 2.77 -2.28
N PRO A 62 -8.02 3.82 -2.54
CA PRO A 62 -7.05 4.35 -1.58
C PRO A 62 -7.69 4.92 -0.30
N MET A 63 -9.01 5.12 -0.28
CA MET A 63 -9.75 5.53 0.92
C MET A 63 -9.91 4.42 1.96
N LEU A 64 -9.71 3.16 1.56
CA LEU A 64 -9.88 1.99 2.43
C LEU A 64 -8.75 1.92 3.45
N ASP A 65 -9.06 1.49 4.69
CA ASP A 65 -8.05 1.28 5.73
C ASP A 65 -7.32 -0.03 5.49
N LEU A 66 -6.03 0.07 5.14
CA LEU A 66 -5.19 -1.10 4.87
C LEU A 66 -5.08 -2.02 6.09
N SER A 67 -5.04 -1.44 7.30
CA SER A 67 -4.91 -2.25 8.52
C SER A 67 -6.17 -3.06 8.81
N LEU A 68 -7.34 -2.51 8.47
CA LEU A 68 -8.61 -3.21 8.58
C LEU A 68 -8.71 -4.28 7.51
N ALA A 69 -8.37 -3.96 6.26
CA ALA A 69 -8.37 -4.91 5.15
C ALA A 69 -7.53 -6.16 5.44
N LEU A 70 -6.33 -5.98 6.00
CA LEU A 70 -5.44 -7.09 6.38
C LEU A 70 -5.87 -7.86 7.65
N LYS A 71 -6.91 -7.41 8.35
CA LYS A 71 -7.56 -8.19 9.42
C LYS A 71 -8.75 -8.99 8.90
N GLU A 72 -9.41 -8.49 7.87
CA GLU A 72 -10.59 -9.12 7.28
C GLU A 72 -10.21 -10.25 6.30
N LEU A 73 -9.08 -10.11 5.58
CA LEU A 73 -8.56 -11.10 4.64
C LEU A 73 -7.43 -11.93 5.27
N GLN A 74 -7.43 -13.23 5.04
CA GLN A 74 -6.49 -14.16 5.68
C GLN A 74 -5.35 -14.65 4.77
N HIS A 75 -5.54 -14.59 3.45
CA HIS A 75 -4.60 -15.15 2.48
C HIS A 75 -3.83 -14.08 1.69
N VAL A 76 -3.73 -12.86 2.23
CA VAL A 76 -2.95 -11.80 1.59
C VAL A 76 -1.46 -12.11 1.67
N GLN A 77 -0.80 -12.13 0.52
CA GLN A 77 0.64 -12.36 0.38
C GLN A 77 1.40 -11.05 0.15
N GLU A 78 0.83 -10.17 -0.68
CA GLU A 78 1.43 -8.89 -1.03
C GLU A 78 0.39 -7.78 -1.04
N VAL A 79 0.85 -6.58 -0.73
CA VAL A 79 0.09 -5.33 -0.86
C VAL A 79 0.86 -4.39 -1.75
N HIS A 80 0.23 -3.87 -2.80
CA HIS A 80 0.80 -2.82 -3.63
C HIS A 80 0.02 -1.53 -3.45
N ILE A 81 0.69 -0.48 -3.01
CA ILE A 81 0.14 0.86 -2.87
C ILE A 81 0.68 1.71 -4.00
N ILE A 82 -0.18 2.03 -4.94
CA ILE A 82 0.20 2.70 -6.17
C ILE A 82 -0.21 4.17 -6.11
N SER A 83 0.76 5.04 -6.23
CA SER A 83 0.55 6.46 -6.45
C SER A 83 1.02 6.87 -7.84
N ALA A 84 0.40 7.90 -8.38
CA ALA A 84 0.81 8.53 -9.63
C ALA A 84 0.85 10.04 -9.42
N ASN A 85 1.94 10.67 -9.83
CA ASN A 85 2.17 12.09 -9.59
C ASN A 85 2.04 12.49 -8.11
N ASN A 86 2.54 11.64 -7.23
CA ASN A 86 2.46 11.82 -5.77
C ASN A 86 1.03 11.88 -5.21
N GLU A 87 0.08 11.21 -5.86
CA GLU A 87 -1.30 11.02 -5.38
C GLU A 87 -1.60 9.52 -5.35
N CYS A 88 -2.01 8.98 -4.18
CA CYS A 88 -2.37 7.58 -4.04
C CYS A 88 -3.63 7.27 -4.86
N LYS A 89 -3.50 6.35 -5.81
CA LYS A 89 -4.56 6.00 -6.77
C LYS A 89 -5.25 4.68 -6.43
N GLU A 90 -4.46 3.64 -6.11
CA GLU A 90 -4.96 2.28 -5.99
C GLU A 90 -4.26 1.55 -4.83
N LEU A 91 -5.00 0.63 -4.22
CA LEU A 91 -4.46 -0.45 -3.41
C LEU A 91 -4.72 -1.76 -4.13
N LEU A 92 -3.68 -2.58 -4.36
CA LEU A 92 -3.82 -3.93 -4.90
C LEU A 92 -3.42 -4.92 -3.81
N LEU A 93 -4.30 -5.86 -3.50
CA LEU A 93 -4.02 -6.97 -2.60
C LEU A 93 -3.86 -8.23 -3.43
N ILE A 94 -2.78 -8.96 -3.23
CA ILE A 94 -2.51 -10.23 -3.88
C ILE A 94 -2.75 -11.34 -2.84
N LEU A 95 -3.73 -12.19 -3.14
CA LEU A 95 -4.09 -13.34 -2.31
C LEU A 95 -3.62 -14.62 -2.99
N GLY A 96 -3.16 -15.57 -2.20
CA GLY A 96 -2.73 -16.89 -2.69
C GLY A 96 -2.89 -17.97 -1.62
N GLN A 97 -2.94 -19.24 -2.04
CA GLN A 97 -3.13 -20.38 -1.14
C GLN A 97 -1.93 -20.65 -0.22
N ALA A 98 -0.71 -20.32 -0.69
CA ALA A 98 0.48 -20.49 0.12
C ALA A 98 0.49 -19.51 1.29
N SER A 99 0.74 -20.00 2.50
CA SER A 99 1.00 -19.14 3.64
C SER A 99 2.35 -18.43 3.47
N VAL A 100 2.39 -17.15 3.78
CA VAL A 100 3.63 -16.36 3.86
C VAL A 100 3.93 -16.06 5.33
N GLU A 101 5.21 -15.99 5.68
CA GLU A 101 5.61 -15.62 7.05
C GLU A 101 5.26 -14.15 7.31
N GLU A 102 5.50 -13.30 6.32
CA GLU A 102 5.18 -11.88 6.39
C GLU A 102 4.60 -11.36 5.07
N ILE A 103 3.66 -10.45 5.18
CA ILE A 103 3.08 -9.74 4.03
C ILE A 103 4.05 -8.66 3.59
N SER A 104 4.49 -8.72 2.32
CA SER A 104 5.29 -7.65 1.73
C SER A 104 4.42 -6.48 1.27
N ILE A 105 4.84 -5.26 1.62
CA ILE A 105 4.15 -4.02 1.25
C ILE A 105 5.02 -3.26 0.26
N HIS A 106 4.53 -3.13 -0.95
CA HIS A 106 5.17 -2.45 -2.07
C HIS A 106 4.57 -1.05 -2.23
N CYS A 107 5.40 -0.03 -2.03
CA CYS A 107 5.04 1.36 -2.25
C CYS A 107 5.62 1.81 -3.60
N VAL A 108 4.75 2.11 -4.55
CA VAL A 108 5.15 2.51 -5.91
C VAL A 108 4.61 3.90 -6.20
N ASN A 109 5.48 4.81 -6.67
CA ASN A 109 5.08 6.11 -7.15
C ASN A 109 5.51 6.28 -8.61
N LEU A 110 4.52 6.29 -9.51
CA LEU A 110 4.72 6.45 -10.94
C LEU A 110 4.86 7.94 -11.27
N PRO A 111 5.93 8.34 -11.95
CA PRO A 111 6.16 9.74 -12.29
C PRO A 111 5.22 10.23 -13.40
N THR A 112 5.13 11.56 -13.52
CA THR A 112 4.60 12.20 -14.71
C THR A 112 5.53 11.93 -15.89
N LYS A 113 5.00 11.67 -17.07
CA LYS A 113 5.76 11.37 -18.29
C LYS A 113 6.96 12.33 -18.47
N GLY A 114 8.15 11.76 -18.43
CA GLY A 114 9.38 12.38 -18.91
C GLY A 114 10.21 13.18 -17.90
N ILE A 115 9.87 13.21 -16.60
CA ILE A 115 10.56 14.11 -15.66
C ILE A 115 11.24 13.39 -14.47
N GLN A 116 10.76 12.23 -14.05
CA GLN A 116 11.32 11.50 -12.89
C GLN A 116 11.31 9.99 -13.14
N GLU A 117 12.18 9.27 -12.44
CA GLU A 117 12.16 7.81 -12.40
C GLU A 117 11.07 7.29 -11.45
N GLU A 118 10.61 6.06 -11.67
CA GLU A 118 9.71 5.35 -10.77
C GLU A 118 10.39 5.21 -9.40
N GLN A 119 9.64 5.53 -8.34
CA GLN A 119 10.09 5.31 -6.97
C GLN A 119 9.44 4.06 -6.42
N HIS A 120 10.24 3.13 -5.93
CA HIS A 120 9.78 1.88 -5.36
C HIS A 120 10.45 1.62 -4.02
N PHE A 121 9.66 1.26 -3.01
CA PHE A 121 10.12 0.86 -1.69
C PHE A 121 9.31 -0.31 -1.18
N VAL A 122 9.98 -1.31 -0.63
CA VAL A 122 9.34 -2.52 -0.09
C VAL A 122 9.70 -2.68 1.38
N PHE A 123 8.73 -3.02 2.20
CA PHE A 123 8.91 -3.31 3.62
C PHE A 123 7.84 -4.28 4.12
N THR A 124 8.00 -4.75 5.36
CA THR A 124 6.98 -5.52 6.08
C THR A 124 6.49 -4.74 7.31
N ARG A 125 5.35 -5.15 7.88
CA ARG A 125 4.87 -4.52 9.12
C ARG A 125 5.80 -4.75 10.30
N GLU A 126 6.45 -5.90 10.36
CA GLU A 126 7.44 -6.18 11.39
C GLU A 126 8.66 -5.27 11.24
N GLN A 127 9.17 -5.08 10.02
CA GLN A 127 10.23 -4.11 9.75
C GLN A 127 9.85 -2.71 10.22
N GLU A 128 8.62 -2.23 9.94
CA GLU A 128 8.18 -0.92 10.39
C GLU A 128 8.14 -0.82 11.93
N GLN A 129 7.72 -1.89 12.63
CA GLN A 129 7.64 -1.91 14.08
C GLN A 129 9.03 -2.00 14.75
N CYS A 130 9.92 -2.81 14.19
CA CYS A 130 11.23 -3.12 14.75
C CYS A 130 12.34 -2.15 14.32
N SER A 131 12.13 -1.39 13.22
CA SER A 131 13.15 -0.46 12.70
C SER A 131 13.50 0.63 13.72
N GLU A 132 14.80 0.86 13.88
CA GLU A 132 15.29 2.01 14.62
C GLU A 132 15.11 3.29 13.81
N CYS A 133 14.73 4.35 14.48
CA CYS A 133 14.51 5.65 13.85
C CYS A 133 15.28 6.72 14.60
N ASN A 134 16.24 7.33 13.92
CA ASN A 134 16.98 8.48 14.46
C ASN A 134 16.12 9.75 14.37
N TYR A 135 15.99 10.44 15.50
CA TYR A 135 15.25 11.68 15.60
C TYR A 135 16.19 12.88 15.79
N THR A 136 15.76 14.01 15.28
CA THR A 136 16.45 15.30 15.49
C THR A 136 15.44 16.44 15.56
N ASN A 137 15.74 17.47 16.32
CA ASN A 137 14.98 18.72 16.34
C ASN A 137 15.67 19.83 15.51
N VAL A 138 16.76 19.49 14.82
CA VAL A 138 17.54 20.40 13.98
C VAL A 138 17.22 20.08 12.52
N LEU A 139 16.81 21.11 11.78
CA LEU A 139 16.69 21.04 10.33
C LEU A 139 18.10 21.20 9.72
N GLU A 140 18.52 20.17 8.97
CA GLU A 140 19.80 20.15 8.28
C GLU A 140 19.69 20.75 6.88
N ASN A 141 20.69 20.56 6.01
CA ASN A 141 20.74 21.19 4.69
C ASN A 141 19.62 20.74 3.73
N TYR A 142 19.08 19.52 3.92
CA TYR A 142 18.05 18.96 3.06
C TYR A 142 16.84 18.51 3.90
N LEU A 143 15.66 18.82 3.38
CA LEU A 143 14.38 18.36 3.90
C LEU A 143 13.77 17.37 2.93
N TYR A 144 13.18 16.29 3.45
CA TYR A 144 12.53 15.25 2.64
C TYR A 144 11.10 15.03 3.08
N GLU A 145 10.26 14.81 2.08
CA GLU A 145 8.87 14.41 2.24
C GLU A 145 8.63 13.11 1.46
N PRO A 146 8.23 12.01 2.14
CA PRO A 146 7.91 10.74 1.46
C PRO A 146 6.81 10.92 0.42
N ASN A 147 6.82 10.09 -0.61
CA ASN A 147 5.75 10.09 -1.59
C ASN A 147 4.42 9.55 -1.02
N ALA A 148 3.33 9.74 -1.75
CA ALA A 148 1.98 9.43 -1.28
C ALA A 148 1.76 7.94 -0.99
N SER A 149 2.43 7.02 -1.70
CA SER A 149 2.31 5.58 -1.43
C SER A 149 2.91 5.22 -0.06
N LEU A 150 4.03 5.80 0.30
CA LEU A 150 4.69 5.61 1.59
C LEU A 150 3.89 6.21 2.74
N LEU A 151 3.34 7.41 2.55
CA LEU A 151 2.46 8.03 3.54
C LEU A 151 1.21 7.18 3.78
N LYS A 152 0.62 6.62 2.72
CA LYS A 152 -0.52 5.71 2.82
C LYS A 152 -0.17 4.39 3.51
N ALA A 153 1.02 3.86 3.24
CA ALA A 153 1.52 2.61 3.85
C ALA A 153 1.85 2.76 5.33
N GLY A 154 2.20 3.95 5.77
CA GLY A 154 2.71 4.20 7.11
C GLY A 154 4.18 3.76 7.31
N ALA A 155 5.00 3.76 6.25
CA ALA A 155 6.39 3.33 6.25
C ALA A 155 7.32 4.42 6.82
N PHE A 156 7.15 4.81 8.08
CA PHE A 156 7.84 5.98 8.62
C PHE A 156 9.17 5.66 9.28
N ARG A 157 9.27 4.52 9.96
CA ARG A 157 10.51 4.08 10.61
C ARG A 157 11.38 3.29 9.64
N SER A 158 10.76 2.47 8.80
CA SER A 158 11.44 1.69 7.76
C SER A 158 12.22 2.58 6.80
N ILE A 159 11.65 3.73 6.38
CA ILE A 159 12.36 4.74 5.59
C ILE A 159 13.56 5.30 6.35
N ALA A 160 13.37 5.72 7.61
CA ALA A 160 14.44 6.30 8.39
C ALA A 160 15.58 5.32 8.66
N SER A 161 15.30 4.02 8.66
CA SER A 161 16.28 2.95 8.78
C SER A 161 16.98 2.62 7.43
N ALA A 162 16.24 2.72 6.33
CA ALA A 162 16.76 2.36 4.99
C ALA A 162 17.60 3.48 4.35
N PHE A 163 17.36 4.73 4.72
CA PHE A 163 18.06 5.88 4.14
C PHE A 163 18.82 6.67 5.21
N PRO A 164 19.94 7.33 4.88
CA PRO A 164 20.74 8.13 5.82
C PRO A 164 20.04 9.47 6.14
N VAL A 165 18.86 9.41 6.70
CA VAL A 165 18.05 10.57 7.09
C VAL A 165 17.65 10.48 8.57
N LYS A 166 17.35 11.62 9.18
CA LYS A 166 16.82 11.73 10.53
C LYS A 166 15.39 12.24 10.48
N LYS A 167 14.51 11.66 11.27
CA LYS A 167 13.11 12.11 11.37
C LYS A 167 13.02 13.32 12.29
N LEU A 168 12.33 14.37 11.86
CA LEU A 168 12.26 15.63 12.63
C LEU A 168 11.44 15.51 13.91
N HIS A 169 10.44 14.63 13.96
CA HIS A 169 9.62 14.40 15.15
C HIS A 169 8.86 13.07 15.02
N PRO A 170 8.57 12.32 16.10
CA PRO A 170 7.79 11.10 16.04
C PRO A 170 6.46 11.23 15.28
N ASN A 171 5.76 12.35 15.45
CA ASN A 171 4.46 12.61 14.79
C ASN A 171 4.57 13.39 13.48
N SER A 172 5.79 13.73 13.03
CA SER A 172 6.02 14.35 11.72
C SER A 172 6.36 13.27 10.69
N HIS A 173 6.05 13.49 9.43
CA HIS A 173 6.46 12.64 8.30
C HIS A 173 7.54 13.31 7.46
N LEU A 174 8.29 14.23 8.07
CA LEU A 174 9.40 14.93 7.45
C LEU A 174 10.73 14.42 7.99
N TYR A 175 11.72 14.38 7.11
CA TYR A 175 13.07 13.91 7.41
C TYR A 175 14.09 14.95 6.96
N THR A 176 15.30 14.88 7.51
CA THR A 176 16.38 15.80 7.18
C THR A 176 17.72 15.08 7.09
N SER A 177 18.65 15.63 6.34
CA SER A 177 20.06 15.21 6.28
C SER A 177 20.97 16.37 5.87
N ASP A 178 22.26 16.28 6.20
CA ASP A 178 23.27 17.24 5.75
C ASP A 178 23.68 17.07 4.30
N VAL A 179 23.52 15.84 3.76
CA VAL A 179 23.92 15.46 2.39
C VAL A 179 22.70 15.05 1.59
N LEU A 180 22.65 15.41 0.32
CA LEU A 180 21.57 15.00 -0.57
C LEU A 180 21.50 13.48 -0.71
N VAL A 181 20.34 12.90 -0.41
CA VAL A 181 19.99 11.50 -0.60
C VAL A 181 19.14 11.39 -1.87
N GLU A 182 19.76 11.20 -3.02
CA GLU A 182 19.11 11.20 -4.34
C GLU A 182 18.07 10.07 -4.49
N SER A 183 18.34 8.91 -3.87
CA SER A 183 17.48 7.74 -3.93
C SER A 183 16.31 7.76 -2.94
N PHE A 184 16.11 8.86 -2.18
CA PHE A 184 15.00 8.95 -1.24
C PHE A 184 13.66 8.89 -1.99
N PRO A 185 12.74 7.98 -1.60
CA PRO A 185 11.49 7.79 -2.32
C PRO A 185 10.45 8.86 -1.95
N GLY A 186 10.64 10.05 -2.48
CA GLY A 186 9.82 11.21 -2.19
C GLY A 186 10.36 12.47 -2.86
N ARG A 187 10.15 13.61 -2.22
CA ARG A 187 10.67 14.91 -2.64
C ARG A 187 11.79 15.36 -1.72
N ALA A 188 12.86 15.90 -2.29
CA ALA A 188 13.96 16.54 -1.56
C ALA A 188 13.93 18.04 -1.81
N PHE A 189 14.16 18.81 -0.76
CA PHE A 189 14.24 20.27 -0.80
C PHE A 189 15.57 20.71 -0.20
N HIS A 190 16.32 21.53 -0.91
CA HIS A 190 17.51 22.19 -0.35
C HIS A 190 17.09 23.39 0.47
N ILE A 191 17.53 23.47 1.71
CA ILE A 191 17.22 24.57 2.63
C ILE A 191 18.15 25.74 2.33
N ILE A 192 17.58 26.88 2.03
CA ILE A 192 18.29 28.14 1.80
C ILE A 192 18.05 29.00 3.02
N SER A 193 19.12 29.35 3.73
CA SER A 193 19.11 30.24 4.89
C SER A 193 19.27 31.71 4.47
#